data_960723e765a6ed91af16804dec5c5146
#
_entry.id   960723e765a6ed91af16804dec5c5146
#
_cell.length_a   1.000
_cell.length_b   1.000
_cell.length_c   1.000
_cell.angle_alpha   90.00
_cell.angle_beta   90.00
_cell.angle_gamma   90.00
#
_symmetry.space_group_name_H-M   'P 1'
#
loop_
_entity.id
_entity.type
_entity.pdbx_description
1 polymer ?
#
loop_
_entity_poly.entity_id
_entity_poly.type
_entity_poly.pdbx_seq_one_letter_code
_entity_poly.pdbx_strand_id
1 'polypeptide(L)'
;MTDQAAADLWPMEHAGALPGVHAGERPEAARRLLLAAVDSFARRGYHATTTRDIATAAGMSPAALYIHYPSKAALLSEISRTGHQATLDLVENAAGTAGAPADRMRRLVEDFTCWHARGHTVGRIVNHELLALPEEDFAVVAELRRRIEETVRRLIDDGVADGSFDVPDVRTAARAVTSLGIDVSRWYSERSSESPEELGRRYGVLVLRMLGATG
;
A
#
# COMPACT_ATOMS: atom_id res chain seq x y z
N MET A 1 22.53 19.59 13.59
CA MET A 1 21.13 19.12 13.65
C MET A 1 21.19 17.65 13.92
N THR A 2 20.82 17.28 15.13
CA THR A 2 21.12 16.02 15.79
C THR A 2 20.29 14.86 15.21
N ASP A 3 20.88 13.69 15.24
CA ASP A 3 20.35 12.36 14.83
C ASP A 3 18.94 12.04 15.41
N GLN A 4 18.55 12.71 16.49
CA GLN A 4 17.26 12.60 17.16
C GLN A 4 16.09 13.14 16.29
N ALA A 5 16.31 14.19 15.48
CA ALA A 5 15.28 14.72 14.59
C ALA A 5 14.99 13.80 13.37
N ALA A 6 15.89 12.88 13.09
CA ALA A 6 15.73 11.86 12.04
C ALA A 6 14.90 10.65 12.53
N ALA A 7 15.00 10.31 13.82
CA ALA A 7 14.21 9.24 14.44
C ALA A 7 12.72 9.64 14.60
N ASP A 8 12.45 10.95 14.79
CA ASP A 8 11.09 11.49 14.96
C ASP A 8 10.31 11.59 13.63
N LEU A 9 10.98 11.40 12.47
CA LEU A 9 10.33 11.46 11.15
C LEU A 9 9.76 10.13 10.67
N TRP A 10 10.08 9.03 11.35
CA TRP A 10 9.58 7.70 11.06
C TRP A 10 9.43 6.91 12.36
N PRO A 11 8.29 7.04 13.09
CA PRO A 11 8.04 6.15 14.20
C PRO A 11 8.08 4.72 13.71
N MET A 12 8.83 3.86 14.41
CA MET A 12 8.90 2.40 14.13
C MET A 12 7.49 1.74 14.10
N GLU A 13 6.49 2.43 14.63
CA GLU A 13 5.07 2.07 14.56
C GLU A 13 4.52 2.06 13.12
N HIS A 14 5.07 2.87 12.22
CA HIS A 14 4.69 2.87 10.79
C HIS A 14 5.40 1.76 9.98
N ALA A 15 6.42 1.12 10.52
CA ALA A 15 6.95 -0.13 10.00
C ALA A 15 5.90 -1.27 10.09
N GLY A 16 4.89 -1.14 10.96
CA GLY A 16 3.70 -1.99 11.03
C GLY A 16 2.77 -1.86 9.82
N ALA A 17 2.95 -0.84 8.97
CA ALA A 17 2.19 -0.66 7.74
C ALA A 17 2.71 -1.53 6.56
N LEU A 18 3.74 -2.34 6.77
CA LEU A 18 4.14 -3.42 5.88
C LEU A 18 3.87 -4.77 6.56
N PRO A 19 2.64 -5.29 6.58
CA PRO A 19 2.36 -6.65 7.01
C PRO A 19 3.22 -7.61 6.15
N GLY A 20 3.73 -8.66 6.76
CA GLY A 20 4.70 -9.55 6.09
C GLY A 20 6.17 -9.14 6.26
N VAL A 21 6.50 -7.89 6.60
CA VAL A 21 7.84 -7.53 7.08
C VAL A 21 8.05 -7.95 8.54
N HIS A 22 6.95 -8.03 9.31
CA HIS A 22 6.96 -8.50 10.70
C HIS A 22 6.65 -9.99 10.89
N ALA A 23 6.14 -10.68 9.87
CA ALA A 23 5.88 -12.12 9.96
C ALA A 23 7.23 -12.85 10.08
N GLY A 24 7.37 -13.69 11.11
CA GLY A 24 8.61 -14.31 11.59
C GLY A 24 9.37 -15.25 10.65
N GLU A 25 9.24 -15.07 9.35
CA GLU A 25 9.88 -15.86 8.30
C GLU A 25 11.16 -15.21 7.75
N ARG A 26 11.45 -13.94 8.07
CA ARG A 26 12.63 -13.25 7.55
C ARG A 26 13.74 -13.15 8.58
N PRO A 27 15.01 -13.36 8.15
CA PRO A 27 16.14 -13.01 8.99
C PRO A 27 16.08 -11.53 9.41
N GLU A 28 16.38 -11.25 10.67
CA GLU A 28 16.35 -9.88 11.22
C GLU A 28 17.20 -8.90 10.40
N ALA A 29 18.35 -9.35 9.90
CA ALA A 29 19.21 -8.56 9.02
C ALA A 29 18.50 -8.13 7.72
N ALA A 30 17.77 -9.04 7.08
CA ALA A 30 17.00 -8.75 5.86
C ALA A 30 15.88 -7.75 6.14
N ARG A 31 15.20 -7.89 7.28
CA ARG A 31 14.16 -6.96 7.73
C ARG A 31 14.71 -5.54 7.95
N ARG A 32 15.84 -5.42 8.66
CA ARG A 32 16.50 -4.13 8.89
C ARG A 32 16.90 -3.44 7.60
N LEU A 33 17.42 -4.18 6.64
CA LEU A 33 17.80 -3.66 5.32
C LEU A 33 16.57 -3.15 4.56
N LEU A 34 15.44 -3.86 4.61
CA LEU A 34 14.21 -3.47 3.95
C LEU A 34 13.66 -2.15 4.52
N LEU A 35 13.62 -2.02 5.85
CA LEU A 35 13.22 -0.80 6.53
C LEU A 35 14.14 0.39 6.21
N ALA A 36 15.45 0.16 6.22
CA ALA A 36 16.44 1.18 5.85
C ALA A 36 16.33 1.58 4.38
N ALA A 37 15.93 0.66 3.48
CA ALA A 37 15.68 0.98 2.09
C ALA A 37 14.45 1.88 1.94
N VAL A 38 13.34 1.57 2.60
CA VAL A 38 12.13 2.42 2.61
C VAL A 38 12.46 3.83 3.07
N ASP A 39 13.14 3.98 4.21
CA ASP A 39 13.55 5.28 4.74
C ASP A 39 14.47 6.04 3.76
N SER A 40 15.47 5.36 3.21
CA SER A 40 16.40 5.98 2.27
C SER A 40 15.73 6.43 0.97
N PHE A 41 14.81 5.61 0.42
CA PHE A 41 14.03 5.95 -0.76
C PHE A 41 13.07 7.10 -0.50
N ALA A 42 12.44 7.14 0.67
CA ALA A 42 11.54 8.22 1.06
C ALA A 42 12.24 9.57 1.15
N ARG A 43 13.46 9.60 1.72
CA ARG A 43 14.21 10.84 1.95
C ARG A 43 14.93 11.37 0.73
N ARG A 44 15.50 10.49 -0.08
CA ARG A 44 16.42 10.86 -1.18
C ARG A 44 15.90 10.50 -2.57
N GLY A 45 14.81 9.75 -2.62
CA GLY A 45 14.34 9.13 -3.85
C GLY A 45 15.10 7.84 -4.18
N TYR A 46 14.48 6.98 -4.95
CA TYR A 46 15.06 5.69 -5.36
C TYR A 46 16.37 5.89 -6.14
N HIS A 47 16.37 6.76 -7.15
CA HIS A 47 17.51 6.91 -8.05
C HIS A 47 18.76 7.43 -7.35
N ALA A 48 18.61 8.40 -6.43
CA ALA A 48 19.72 8.99 -5.69
C ALA A 48 20.24 8.13 -4.53
N THR A 49 19.53 7.06 -4.15
CA THR A 49 19.93 6.16 -3.07
C THR A 49 20.85 5.06 -3.58
N THR A 50 21.94 4.78 -2.87
CA THR A 50 22.85 3.66 -3.16
C THR A 50 22.67 2.52 -2.19
N THR A 51 23.12 1.30 -2.54
CA THR A 51 23.15 0.15 -1.61
C THR A 51 24.05 0.40 -0.42
N ARG A 52 25.09 1.22 -0.57
CA ARG A 52 25.96 1.63 0.55
C ARG A 52 25.22 2.51 1.55
N ASP A 53 24.38 3.45 1.06
CA ASP A 53 23.55 4.28 1.93
C ASP A 53 22.58 3.44 2.75
N ILE A 54 21.93 2.47 2.10
CA ILE A 54 20.98 1.55 2.75
C ILE A 54 21.69 0.70 3.80
N ALA A 55 22.84 0.10 3.46
CA ALA A 55 23.62 -0.70 4.41
C ALA A 55 24.04 0.14 5.62
N THR A 56 24.53 1.37 5.39
CA THR A 56 24.91 2.29 6.48
C THR A 56 23.72 2.62 7.36
N ALA A 57 22.56 2.96 6.78
CA ALA A 57 21.33 3.24 7.52
C ALA A 57 20.84 2.03 8.34
N ALA A 58 21.05 0.81 7.82
CA ALA A 58 20.77 -0.43 8.54
C ALA A 58 21.81 -0.77 9.62
N GLY A 59 22.90 0.00 9.76
CA GLY A 59 24.03 -0.34 10.65
C GLY A 59 24.77 -1.60 10.20
N MET A 60 24.89 -1.84 8.89
CA MET A 60 25.48 -3.03 8.28
C MET A 60 26.54 -2.67 7.25
N SER A 61 27.43 -3.63 6.94
CA SER A 61 28.38 -3.46 5.84
C SER A 61 27.67 -3.66 4.47
N PRO A 62 28.19 -3.04 3.39
CA PRO A 62 27.69 -3.32 2.04
C PRO A 62 27.76 -4.81 1.67
N ALA A 63 28.78 -5.53 2.11
CA ALA A 63 28.90 -6.97 1.88
C ALA A 63 27.75 -7.76 2.54
N ALA A 64 27.35 -7.38 3.75
CA ALA A 64 26.23 -8.01 4.46
C ALA A 64 24.89 -7.73 3.75
N LEU A 65 24.72 -6.56 3.11
CA LEU A 65 23.52 -6.29 2.30
C LEU A 65 23.42 -7.27 1.13
N TYR A 66 24.51 -7.50 0.41
CA TYR A 66 24.52 -8.38 -0.77
C TYR A 66 24.25 -9.85 -0.45
N ILE A 67 24.42 -10.29 0.81
CA ILE A 67 24.01 -11.63 1.25
C ILE A 67 22.48 -11.79 1.18
N HIS A 68 21.72 -10.71 1.45
CA HIS A 68 20.28 -10.74 1.53
C HIS A 68 19.59 -10.21 0.26
N TYR A 69 20.16 -9.17 -0.34
CA TYR A 69 19.60 -8.50 -1.52
C TYR A 69 20.68 -8.20 -2.55
N PRO A 70 20.60 -8.82 -3.74
CA PRO A 70 21.65 -8.70 -4.76
C PRO A 70 21.76 -7.30 -5.38
N SER A 71 20.73 -6.46 -5.21
CA SER A 71 20.70 -5.11 -5.79
C SER A 71 19.72 -4.19 -5.06
N LYS A 72 19.80 -2.90 -5.35
CA LYS A 72 18.81 -1.91 -4.95
C LYS A 72 17.43 -2.20 -5.58
N ALA A 73 17.41 -2.71 -6.80
CA ALA A 73 16.19 -3.11 -7.49
C ALA A 73 15.50 -4.28 -6.75
N ALA A 74 16.25 -5.27 -6.27
CA ALA A 74 15.69 -6.39 -5.50
C ALA A 74 15.01 -5.91 -4.19
N LEU A 75 15.55 -4.88 -3.54
CA LEU A 75 14.89 -4.26 -2.38
C LEU A 75 13.58 -3.57 -2.79
N LEU A 76 13.57 -2.81 -3.89
CA LEU A 76 12.36 -2.17 -4.39
C LEU A 76 11.30 -3.21 -4.80
N SER A 77 11.72 -4.27 -5.47
CA SER A 77 10.86 -5.40 -5.86
C SER A 77 10.20 -6.03 -4.64
N GLU A 78 10.96 -6.30 -3.61
CA GLU A 78 10.45 -6.90 -2.37
C GLU A 78 9.47 -5.98 -1.64
N ILE A 79 9.77 -4.67 -1.54
CA ILE A 79 8.87 -3.66 -0.96
C ILE A 79 7.57 -3.61 -1.76
N SER A 80 7.65 -3.56 -3.08
CA SER A 80 6.50 -3.46 -3.97
C SER A 80 5.63 -4.71 -3.91
N ARG A 81 6.22 -5.90 -3.98
CA ARG A 81 5.51 -7.17 -3.90
C ARG A 81 4.80 -7.33 -2.55
N THR A 82 5.51 -7.08 -1.45
CA THR A 82 4.97 -7.22 -0.10
C THR A 82 3.81 -6.24 0.15
N GLY A 83 3.96 -4.97 -0.26
CA GLY A 83 2.91 -3.96 -0.11
C GLY A 83 1.66 -4.29 -0.93
N HIS A 84 1.81 -4.69 -2.19
CA HIS A 84 0.67 -5.05 -3.03
C HIS A 84 0.00 -6.36 -2.59
N GLN A 85 0.77 -7.36 -2.11
CA GLN A 85 0.19 -8.59 -1.57
C GLN A 85 -0.66 -8.28 -0.34
N ALA A 86 -0.14 -7.50 0.61
CA ALA A 86 -0.89 -7.11 1.80
C ALA A 86 -2.15 -6.29 1.46
N THR A 87 -2.07 -5.45 0.43
CA THR A 87 -3.24 -4.71 -0.08
C THR A 87 -4.28 -5.66 -0.67
N LEU A 88 -3.85 -6.66 -1.43
CA LEU A 88 -4.74 -7.68 -1.98
C LEU A 88 -5.43 -8.48 -0.87
N ASP A 89 -4.66 -8.94 0.12
CA ASP A 89 -5.20 -9.70 1.26
C ASP A 89 -6.25 -8.88 2.02
N LEU A 90 -5.99 -7.59 2.24
CA LEU A 90 -6.95 -6.66 2.87
C LEU A 90 -8.26 -6.57 2.06
N VAL A 91 -8.15 -6.36 0.75
CA VAL A 91 -9.30 -6.20 -0.15
C VAL A 91 -10.09 -7.50 -0.26
N GLU A 92 -9.43 -8.65 -0.40
CA GLU A 92 -10.08 -9.96 -0.45
C GLU A 92 -10.78 -10.29 0.87
N ASN A 93 -10.14 -9.99 2.02
CA ASN A 93 -10.75 -10.19 3.33
C ASN A 93 -12.00 -9.31 3.52
N ALA A 94 -11.93 -8.02 3.22
CA ALA A 94 -13.07 -7.12 3.35
C ALA A 94 -14.21 -7.52 2.41
N ALA A 95 -13.90 -7.86 1.17
CA ALA A 95 -14.87 -8.33 0.18
C ALA A 95 -15.49 -9.70 0.54
N GLY A 96 -14.76 -10.56 1.23
CA GLY A 96 -15.21 -11.90 1.65
C GLY A 96 -16.04 -11.94 2.94
N THR A 97 -16.22 -10.80 3.64
CA THR A 97 -17.05 -10.78 4.87
C THR A 97 -18.52 -11.04 4.58
N ALA A 98 -19.24 -11.60 5.56
CA ALA A 98 -20.69 -11.74 5.47
C ALA A 98 -21.38 -10.37 5.53
N GLY A 99 -22.51 -10.23 4.83
CA GLY A 99 -23.32 -9.01 4.83
C GLY A 99 -23.69 -8.54 3.43
N ALA A 100 -24.49 -7.47 3.36
CA ALA A 100 -24.92 -6.86 2.12
C ALA A 100 -23.70 -6.27 1.35
N PRO A 101 -23.74 -6.24 0.01
CA PRO A 101 -22.66 -5.67 -0.79
C PRO A 101 -22.29 -4.24 -0.40
N ALA A 102 -23.26 -3.41 -0.01
CA ALA A 102 -23.04 -2.04 0.44
C ALA A 102 -22.19 -1.99 1.75
N ASP A 103 -22.44 -2.87 2.71
CA ASP A 103 -21.68 -2.93 3.97
C ASP A 103 -20.26 -3.47 3.72
N ARG A 104 -20.12 -4.48 2.88
CA ARG A 104 -18.83 -5.03 2.45
C ARG A 104 -17.99 -3.97 1.73
N MET A 105 -18.62 -3.22 0.81
CA MET A 105 -17.96 -2.13 0.08
C MET A 105 -17.54 -0.99 1.01
N ARG A 106 -18.41 -0.58 1.96
CA ARG A 106 -18.07 0.43 2.95
C ARG A 106 -16.81 0.02 3.70
N ARG A 107 -16.78 -1.19 4.27
CA ARG A 107 -15.63 -1.73 5.01
C ARG A 107 -14.38 -1.77 4.15
N LEU A 108 -14.49 -2.29 2.92
CA LEU A 108 -13.37 -2.35 1.98
C LEU A 108 -12.76 -0.97 1.75
N VAL A 109 -13.58 0.03 1.49
CA VAL A 109 -13.09 1.39 1.21
C VAL A 109 -12.50 2.04 2.46
N GLU A 110 -13.11 1.85 3.63
CA GLU A 110 -12.60 2.34 4.91
C GLU A 110 -11.20 1.76 5.19
N ASP A 111 -11.06 0.44 5.10
CA ASP A 111 -9.81 -0.26 5.35
C ASP A 111 -8.74 0.08 4.31
N PHE A 112 -9.11 0.13 3.03
CA PHE A 112 -8.21 0.44 1.92
C PHE A 112 -7.68 1.88 1.99
N THR A 113 -8.55 2.84 2.32
CA THR A 113 -8.18 4.24 2.51
C THR A 113 -7.28 4.42 3.72
N CYS A 114 -7.66 3.82 4.85
CA CYS A 114 -6.87 3.84 6.10
C CYS A 114 -5.48 3.22 5.87
N TRP A 115 -5.40 2.10 5.16
CA TRP A 115 -4.16 1.44 4.77
C TRP A 115 -3.23 2.38 3.98
N HIS A 116 -3.76 3.04 2.94
CA HIS A 116 -2.97 3.95 2.11
C HIS A 116 -2.58 5.24 2.84
N ALA A 117 -3.41 5.72 3.76
CA ALA A 117 -3.06 6.85 4.60
C ALA A 117 -1.94 6.51 5.58
N ARG A 118 -2.03 5.39 6.30
CA ARG A 118 -0.98 4.93 7.23
C ARG A 118 0.32 4.59 6.50
N GLY A 119 0.22 3.93 5.37
CA GLY A 119 1.35 3.51 4.54
C GLY A 119 1.76 4.53 3.48
N HIS A 120 1.40 5.82 3.61
CA HIS A 120 1.55 6.82 2.54
C HIS A 120 2.99 6.95 2.01
N THR A 121 4.01 6.81 2.85
CA THR A 121 5.41 6.87 2.42
C THR A 121 5.79 5.69 1.53
N VAL A 122 5.43 4.47 1.93
CA VAL A 122 5.65 3.27 1.11
C VAL A 122 4.82 3.33 -0.17
N GLY A 123 3.54 3.71 -0.06
CA GLY A 123 2.64 3.89 -1.19
C GLY A 123 3.21 4.84 -2.24
N ARG A 124 3.80 5.96 -1.83
CA ARG A 124 4.50 6.87 -2.76
C ARG A 124 5.64 6.19 -3.48
N ILE A 125 6.54 5.52 -2.73
CA ILE A 125 7.69 4.84 -3.33
C ILE A 125 7.22 3.82 -4.38
N VAL A 126 6.34 2.89 -4.02
CA VAL A 126 5.95 1.79 -4.91
C VAL A 126 5.10 2.24 -6.09
N ASN A 127 4.34 3.34 -5.97
CA ASN A 127 3.56 3.87 -7.08
C ASN A 127 4.40 4.74 -8.04
N HIS A 128 5.37 5.50 -7.54
CA HIS A 128 6.23 6.33 -8.37
C HIS A 128 7.35 5.54 -9.07
N GLU A 129 7.89 4.52 -8.40
CA GLU A 129 9.05 3.78 -8.89
C GLU A 129 8.68 2.46 -9.56
N LEU A 130 7.41 2.28 -9.91
CA LEU A 130 6.91 1.03 -10.53
C LEU A 130 7.67 0.67 -11.81
N LEU A 131 8.01 1.66 -12.63
CA LEU A 131 8.77 1.48 -13.88
C LEU A 131 10.27 1.20 -13.68
N ALA A 132 10.78 1.36 -12.45
CA ALA A 132 12.15 1.00 -12.10
C ALA A 132 12.31 -0.48 -11.68
N LEU A 133 11.20 -1.23 -11.60
CA LEU A 133 11.23 -2.66 -11.34
C LEU A 133 11.80 -3.43 -12.54
N PRO A 134 12.53 -4.53 -12.30
CA PRO A 134 12.82 -5.51 -13.34
C PRO A 134 11.52 -6.03 -13.98
N GLU A 135 11.56 -6.41 -15.25
CA GLU A 135 10.37 -6.81 -16.01
C GLU A 135 9.58 -7.94 -15.34
N GLU A 136 10.28 -8.95 -14.82
CA GLU A 136 9.65 -10.07 -14.10
C GLU A 136 8.91 -9.62 -12.85
N ASP A 137 9.53 -8.75 -12.04
CA ASP A 137 8.94 -8.21 -10.81
C ASP A 137 7.78 -7.26 -11.11
N PHE A 138 7.91 -6.46 -12.18
CA PHE A 138 6.82 -5.62 -12.68
C PHE A 138 5.60 -6.46 -13.03
N ALA A 139 5.79 -7.59 -13.73
CA ALA A 139 4.70 -8.50 -14.10
C ALA A 139 3.97 -9.05 -12.86
N VAL A 140 4.72 -9.44 -11.82
CA VAL A 140 4.13 -9.90 -10.54
C VAL A 140 3.30 -8.80 -9.88
N VAL A 141 3.83 -7.59 -9.80
CA VAL A 141 3.11 -6.46 -9.19
C VAL A 141 1.89 -6.08 -10.02
N ALA A 142 1.99 -6.07 -11.35
CA ALA A 142 0.87 -5.80 -12.25
C ALA A 142 -0.27 -6.82 -12.05
N GLU A 143 0.05 -8.09 -11.87
CA GLU A 143 -0.94 -9.13 -11.59
C GLU A 143 -1.63 -8.92 -10.24
N LEU A 144 -0.89 -8.55 -9.19
CA LEU A 144 -1.49 -8.22 -7.88
C LEU A 144 -2.46 -7.04 -8.01
N ARG A 145 -2.08 -5.99 -8.74
CA ARG A 145 -2.95 -4.82 -9.00
C ARG A 145 -4.21 -5.21 -9.77
N ARG A 146 -4.07 -6.08 -10.77
CA ARG A 146 -5.22 -6.61 -11.52
C ARG A 146 -6.19 -7.37 -10.61
N ARG A 147 -5.69 -8.20 -9.72
CA ARG A 147 -6.51 -8.96 -8.76
C ARG A 147 -7.23 -8.05 -7.77
N ILE A 148 -6.56 -6.99 -7.29
CA ILE A 148 -7.20 -5.97 -6.42
C ILE A 148 -8.39 -5.33 -7.16
N GLU A 149 -8.18 -4.82 -8.39
CA GLU A 149 -9.25 -4.20 -9.20
C GLU A 149 -10.38 -5.20 -9.48
N GLU A 150 -10.05 -6.44 -9.79
CA GLU A 150 -11.01 -7.52 -10.07
C GLU A 150 -11.87 -7.86 -8.84
N THR A 151 -11.31 -7.86 -7.63
CA THR A 151 -12.06 -8.10 -6.41
C THR A 151 -13.05 -6.97 -6.12
N VAL A 152 -12.61 -5.71 -6.30
CA VAL A 152 -13.51 -4.55 -6.18
C VAL A 152 -14.62 -4.61 -7.24
N ARG A 153 -14.28 -4.97 -8.48
CA ARG A 153 -15.25 -5.10 -9.58
C ARG A 153 -16.32 -6.15 -9.26
N ARG A 154 -15.93 -7.34 -8.81
CA ARG A 154 -16.88 -8.40 -8.42
C ARG A 154 -17.82 -7.95 -7.31
N LEU A 155 -17.31 -7.23 -6.30
CA LEU A 155 -18.17 -6.72 -5.24
C LEU A 155 -19.18 -5.67 -5.74
N ILE A 156 -18.81 -4.86 -6.74
CA ILE A 156 -19.75 -3.93 -7.39
C ILE A 156 -20.77 -4.72 -8.22
N ASP A 157 -20.34 -5.75 -8.97
CA ASP A 157 -21.24 -6.63 -9.72
C ASP A 157 -22.29 -7.29 -8.80
N ASP A 158 -21.85 -7.80 -7.61
CA ASP A 158 -22.76 -8.35 -6.59
C ASP A 158 -23.83 -7.31 -6.16
N GLY A 159 -23.39 -6.05 -5.92
CA GLY A 159 -24.31 -4.99 -5.49
C GLY A 159 -25.24 -4.49 -6.58
N VAL A 160 -24.83 -4.55 -7.85
CA VAL A 160 -25.74 -4.27 -8.99
C VAL A 160 -26.75 -5.41 -9.13
N ALA A 161 -26.33 -6.67 -8.97
CA ALA A 161 -27.20 -7.82 -9.08
C ALA A 161 -28.28 -7.89 -7.99
N ASP A 162 -27.98 -7.45 -6.76
CA ASP A 162 -28.95 -7.40 -5.66
C ASP A 162 -29.74 -6.08 -5.57
N GLY A 163 -29.40 -5.08 -6.41
CA GLY A 163 -30.03 -3.77 -6.43
C GLY A 163 -29.50 -2.78 -5.40
N SER A 164 -28.41 -3.11 -4.69
CA SER A 164 -27.76 -2.22 -3.72
C SER A 164 -27.01 -1.07 -4.41
N PHE A 165 -26.57 -1.27 -5.67
CA PHE A 165 -25.83 -0.30 -6.44
C PHE A 165 -26.51 -0.01 -7.79
N ASP A 166 -26.40 1.25 -8.24
CA ASP A 166 -26.86 1.71 -9.55
C ASP A 166 -25.70 2.40 -10.27
N VAL A 167 -24.93 1.64 -11.05
CA VAL A 167 -23.80 2.15 -11.81
C VAL A 167 -23.91 1.72 -13.27
N PRO A 168 -23.72 2.64 -14.23
CA PRO A 168 -23.85 2.33 -15.65
C PRO A 168 -22.66 1.51 -16.20
N ASP A 169 -21.50 1.57 -15.55
CA ASP A 169 -20.28 0.90 -15.97
C ASP A 169 -19.47 0.46 -14.74
N VAL A 170 -19.62 -0.82 -14.39
CA VAL A 170 -18.97 -1.44 -13.24
C VAL A 170 -17.44 -1.38 -13.34
N ARG A 171 -16.87 -1.54 -14.54
CA ARG A 171 -15.43 -1.50 -14.75
C ARG A 171 -14.86 -0.12 -14.45
N THR A 172 -15.49 0.92 -14.94
CA THR A 172 -15.10 2.31 -14.66
C THR A 172 -15.28 2.64 -13.19
N ALA A 173 -16.37 2.20 -12.55
CA ALA A 173 -16.61 2.39 -11.13
C ALA A 173 -15.52 1.72 -10.27
N ALA A 174 -15.15 0.46 -10.55
CA ALA A 174 -14.09 -0.25 -9.83
C ALA A 174 -12.75 0.49 -9.93
N ARG A 175 -12.42 0.96 -11.12
CA ARG A 175 -11.19 1.74 -11.34
C ARG A 175 -11.20 3.07 -10.59
N ALA A 176 -12.34 3.76 -10.52
CA ALA A 176 -12.48 5.00 -9.77
C ALA A 176 -12.31 4.74 -8.26
N VAL A 177 -12.94 3.69 -7.70
CA VAL A 177 -12.81 3.31 -6.29
C VAL A 177 -11.35 3.03 -5.93
N THR A 178 -10.66 2.20 -6.70
CA THR A 178 -9.25 1.87 -6.43
C THR A 178 -8.35 3.09 -6.58
N SER A 179 -8.57 3.93 -7.58
CA SER A 179 -7.78 5.15 -7.81
C SER A 179 -7.90 6.15 -6.67
N LEU A 180 -9.11 6.36 -6.13
CA LEU A 180 -9.35 7.26 -4.99
C LEU A 180 -8.53 6.85 -3.76
N GLY A 181 -8.55 5.56 -3.41
CA GLY A 181 -7.82 5.07 -2.25
C GLY A 181 -6.29 5.11 -2.44
N ILE A 182 -5.79 4.72 -3.63
CA ILE A 182 -4.35 4.75 -3.95
C ILE A 182 -3.81 6.20 -3.90
N ASP A 183 -4.56 7.17 -4.43
CA ASP A 183 -4.13 8.57 -4.48
C ASP A 183 -3.97 9.19 -3.09
N VAL A 184 -4.61 8.65 -2.05
CA VAL A 184 -4.42 9.06 -0.66
C VAL A 184 -2.94 9.04 -0.29
N SER A 185 -2.19 8.01 -0.70
CA SER A 185 -0.76 7.92 -0.41
C SER A 185 0.06 9.09 -0.98
N ARG A 186 -0.43 9.78 -2.00
CA ARG A 186 0.25 10.91 -2.64
C ARG A 186 0.19 12.19 -1.80
N TRP A 187 -0.97 12.49 -1.21
CA TRP A 187 -1.22 13.77 -0.55
C TRP A 187 -1.33 13.67 0.98
N TYR A 188 -1.65 12.50 1.53
CA TYR A 188 -1.75 12.30 2.97
C TYR A 188 -0.37 12.47 3.64
N SER A 189 -0.37 13.04 4.82
CA SER A 189 0.82 13.22 5.65
C SER A 189 0.43 13.25 7.12
N GLU A 190 1.39 13.10 8.02
CA GLU A 190 1.18 13.23 9.47
C GLU A 190 0.68 14.61 9.91
N ARG A 191 0.80 15.62 9.03
CA ARG A 191 0.25 16.98 9.26
C ARG A 191 -1.21 17.11 8.83
N SER A 192 -1.80 16.05 8.27
CA SER A 192 -3.21 16.04 7.91
C SER A 192 -4.05 16.19 9.17
N SER A 193 -5.12 17.00 9.10
CA SER A 193 -6.01 17.27 10.23
C SER A 193 -6.92 16.09 10.57
N GLU A 194 -7.03 15.10 9.68
CA GLU A 194 -7.89 13.92 9.80
C GLU A 194 -7.06 12.68 10.09
N SER A 195 -7.54 11.84 11.00
CA SER A 195 -6.94 10.53 11.21
C SER A 195 -7.20 9.61 9.99
N PRO A 196 -6.37 8.57 9.78
CA PRO A 196 -6.61 7.58 8.72
C PRO A 196 -8.01 6.96 8.80
N GLU A 197 -8.51 6.69 10.01
CA GLU A 197 -9.82 6.11 10.26
C GLU A 197 -10.97 7.06 9.91
N GLU A 198 -10.81 8.34 10.21
CA GLU A 198 -11.80 9.36 9.88
C GLU A 198 -11.88 9.57 8.38
N LEU A 199 -10.71 9.64 7.73
CA LEU A 199 -10.61 9.71 6.28
C LEU A 199 -11.26 8.48 5.62
N GLY A 200 -10.97 7.28 6.13
CA GLY A 200 -11.58 6.03 5.66
C GLY A 200 -13.09 6.07 5.70
N ARG A 201 -13.68 6.46 6.85
CA ARG A 201 -15.15 6.60 6.98
C ARG A 201 -15.73 7.58 5.96
N ARG A 202 -15.09 8.72 5.74
CA ARG A 202 -15.56 9.71 4.73
C ARG A 202 -15.50 9.18 3.31
N TYR A 203 -14.43 8.46 2.98
CA TYR A 203 -14.29 7.81 1.67
C TYR A 203 -15.30 6.69 1.48
N GLY A 204 -15.61 5.91 2.54
CA GLY A 204 -16.67 4.91 2.50
C GLY A 204 -18.02 5.51 2.13
N VAL A 205 -18.41 6.60 2.78
CA VAL A 205 -19.65 7.33 2.45
C VAL A 205 -19.62 7.90 1.03
N LEU A 206 -18.49 8.48 0.61
CA LEU A 206 -18.33 9.05 -0.72
C LEU A 206 -18.50 7.99 -1.81
N VAL A 207 -17.82 6.85 -1.65
CA VAL A 207 -17.86 5.75 -2.62
C VAL A 207 -19.24 5.13 -2.69
N LEU A 208 -19.94 4.91 -1.58
CA LEU A 208 -21.32 4.40 -1.61
C LEU A 208 -22.25 5.34 -2.39
N ARG A 209 -22.13 6.64 -2.20
CA ARG A 209 -22.90 7.63 -3.00
C ARG A 209 -22.53 7.58 -4.48
N MET A 210 -21.23 7.42 -4.79
CA MET A 210 -20.76 7.29 -6.18
C MET A 210 -21.29 6.03 -6.85
N LEU A 211 -21.49 4.95 -6.08
CA LEU A 211 -22.07 3.70 -6.56
C LEU A 211 -23.61 3.72 -6.58
N GLY A 212 -24.24 4.85 -6.24
CA GLY A 212 -25.70 4.96 -6.22
C GLY A 212 -26.37 4.13 -5.12
N ALA A 213 -25.62 3.82 -4.03
CA ALA A 213 -26.19 3.05 -2.92
C ALA A 213 -27.40 3.79 -2.32
N THR A 214 -28.56 3.16 -2.36
CA THR A 214 -29.76 3.60 -1.66
C THR A 214 -29.66 3.17 -0.21
N GLY A 215 -29.44 4.15 0.70
CA GLY A 215 -29.33 3.94 2.14
C GLY A 215 -30.66 3.62 2.78
#